data_017f3890f11d5e5fc6e1498d530a2b6a
#
_entry.id   017f3890f11d5e5fc6e1498d530a2b6a
#
_cell.length_a   1.000
_cell.length_b   1.000
_cell.length_c   1.000
_cell.angle_alpha   90.00
_cell.angle_beta   90.00
_cell.angle_gamma   90.00
#
_symmetry.space_group_name_H-M   'P 1'
#
loop_
_entity.id
_entity.type
_entity.pdbx_description
1 polymer ?
#
loop_
_entity_poly.entity_id
_entity_poly.type
_entity_poly.pdbx_seq_one_letter_code
_entity_poly.pdbx_strand_id
1 'polypeptide(L)'
;MTLYTDVDMEPIPIHCDAAVNRFQINPALPEGMILDETTGTISGRLTKYNNEDIIYTVTATTDNMGSTSTVFTFRARSQSEMTTVGAIGCYWKTITECKVPDFDFFYKNPAQVCQRVNELYFTDNNVDNTWPGLDRRFVNYYSAYFYTYVLISYGARYDFRLSSDDGALLFVDDLTTPLISRESCRAKSETAGSKELSVGRHLVVIRFFEYNLWSSLYLKFGSEELGIELDYLKAEHMRVGGRGPTFVSYDFITGFVNTDIPYYMPQIGSGAPTSWTITPNLPQGLIMDSNGYISGRPSEISSGVYTVTAHGVNGAASATVNIVISNTMNTGFRTKFYEITDYEMCNYNMLTGNAIRISQIINNFNDINYPKTTENLIWPGFPYNFDTY
;
A
#
# COMPACT_ATOMS: atom_id res chain seq x y z
N MET A 1 4.13 -16.64 -3.57
CA MET A 1 4.65 -15.50 -4.35
C MET A 1 5.58 -16.00 -5.44
N THR A 2 5.62 -15.38 -6.62
CA THR A 2 6.55 -15.75 -7.70
C THR A 2 7.62 -14.68 -7.85
N LEU A 3 8.88 -15.08 -7.83
CA LEU A 3 10.03 -14.25 -8.15
C LEU A 3 10.63 -14.67 -9.49
N TYR A 4 11.29 -13.75 -10.17
CA TYR A 4 11.84 -14.02 -11.49
C TYR A 4 13.35 -13.82 -11.49
N THR A 5 14.07 -14.71 -12.20
CA THR A 5 15.52 -14.61 -12.31
C THR A 5 15.97 -13.50 -13.24
N ASP A 6 17.19 -13.02 -13.01
CA ASP A 6 17.91 -12.06 -13.86
C ASP A 6 17.19 -10.72 -14.05
N VAL A 7 16.31 -10.37 -13.12
CA VAL A 7 15.69 -9.05 -13.00
C VAL A 7 15.86 -8.53 -11.58
N ASP A 8 16.08 -7.24 -11.44
CA ASP A 8 16.03 -6.58 -10.15
C ASP A 8 14.61 -6.64 -9.62
N MET A 9 14.44 -7.16 -8.41
CA MET A 9 13.09 -7.29 -7.87
C MET A 9 12.64 -5.98 -7.22
N GLU A 10 11.36 -5.71 -7.34
CA GLU A 10 10.74 -4.68 -6.52
C GLU A 10 10.82 -5.15 -5.05
N PRO A 11 11.34 -4.31 -4.15
CA PRO A 11 11.55 -4.68 -2.75
C PRO A 11 10.26 -5.11 -2.05
N ILE A 12 10.38 -6.10 -1.17
CA ILE A 12 9.27 -6.67 -0.39
C ILE A 12 9.42 -6.23 1.06
N PRO A 13 8.65 -5.26 1.54
CA PRO A 13 8.65 -4.90 2.95
C PRO A 13 7.94 -5.95 3.79
N ILE A 14 8.46 -6.22 4.97
CA ILE A 14 7.78 -7.00 6.01
C ILE A 14 7.21 -6.00 7.01
N HIS A 15 5.90 -5.87 7.02
CA HIS A 15 5.23 -4.96 7.95
C HIS A 15 5.13 -5.57 9.35
N CYS A 16 5.43 -4.77 10.35
CA CYS A 16 5.26 -5.12 11.76
C CYS A 16 4.66 -3.92 12.49
N ASP A 17 3.64 -4.15 13.31
CA ASP A 17 2.93 -3.09 14.04
C ASP A 17 3.74 -2.53 15.23
N ALA A 18 4.82 -3.20 15.61
CA ALA A 18 5.71 -2.78 16.68
C ALA A 18 7.10 -2.38 16.15
N ALA A 19 7.79 -1.54 16.90
CA ALA A 19 9.19 -1.24 16.61
C ALA A 19 10.03 -2.52 16.74
N VAL A 20 10.70 -2.90 15.66
CA VAL A 20 11.50 -4.12 15.56
C VAL A 20 12.98 -3.77 15.63
N ASN A 21 13.73 -4.49 16.45
CA ASN A 21 15.18 -4.33 16.54
C ASN A 21 15.92 -5.11 15.47
N ARG A 22 15.41 -6.29 15.13
CA ARG A 22 16.05 -7.16 14.15
C ARG A 22 15.08 -8.09 13.47
N PHE A 23 15.26 -8.28 12.16
CA PHE A 23 14.63 -9.31 11.36
C PHE A 23 15.62 -10.45 11.03
N GLN A 24 15.13 -11.66 11.02
CA GLN A 24 15.86 -12.86 10.61
C GLN A 24 15.00 -13.73 9.70
N ILE A 25 15.62 -14.48 8.80
CA ILE A 25 14.91 -15.37 7.89
C ILE A 25 15.51 -16.78 7.90
N ASN A 26 14.65 -17.77 7.83
CA ASN A 26 15.04 -19.17 7.74
C ASN A 26 14.09 -19.92 6.78
N PRO A 27 14.60 -20.72 5.83
CA PRO A 27 16.02 -20.89 5.48
C PRO A 27 16.65 -19.61 4.91
N ALA A 28 17.95 -19.65 4.65
CA ALA A 28 18.65 -18.55 4.00
C ALA A 28 18.04 -18.26 2.61
N LEU A 29 17.95 -16.99 2.25
CA LEU A 29 17.49 -16.57 0.94
C LEU A 29 18.39 -17.13 -0.19
N PRO A 30 17.84 -17.31 -1.40
CA PRO A 30 18.63 -17.73 -2.55
C PRO A 30 19.72 -16.71 -2.90
N GLU A 31 20.72 -17.19 -3.63
CA GLU A 31 21.82 -16.34 -4.13
C GLU A 31 21.32 -15.12 -4.89
N GLY A 32 21.84 -13.96 -4.52
CA GLY A 32 21.48 -12.65 -5.11
C GLY A 32 20.33 -11.94 -4.41
N MET A 33 19.68 -12.56 -3.41
CA MET A 33 18.65 -11.94 -2.59
C MET A 33 19.17 -11.63 -1.19
N ILE A 34 18.72 -10.54 -0.61
CA ILE A 34 19.07 -10.08 0.73
C ILE A 34 17.85 -9.73 1.55
N LEU A 35 17.93 -9.96 2.86
CA LEU A 35 17.05 -9.37 3.86
C LEU A 35 17.80 -8.25 4.55
N ASP A 36 17.27 -7.04 4.54
CA ASP A 36 17.72 -5.99 5.44
C ASP A 36 17.23 -6.32 6.86
N GLU A 37 18.16 -6.65 7.75
CA GLU A 37 17.84 -7.06 9.11
C GLU A 37 17.25 -5.93 9.96
N THR A 38 17.38 -4.68 9.56
CA THR A 38 16.86 -3.50 10.27
C THR A 38 15.46 -3.14 9.82
N THR A 39 15.23 -3.12 8.51
CA THR A 39 13.94 -2.70 7.94
C THR A 39 12.99 -3.86 7.65
N GLY A 40 13.50 -5.09 7.63
CA GLY A 40 12.73 -6.26 7.21
C GLY A 40 12.46 -6.33 5.71
N THR A 41 13.12 -5.49 4.91
CA THR A 41 12.90 -5.46 3.47
C THR A 41 13.72 -6.53 2.76
N ILE A 42 13.05 -7.36 1.97
CA ILE A 42 13.71 -8.34 1.09
C ILE A 42 13.88 -7.71 -0.29
N SER A 43 15.10 -7.74 -0.83
CA SER A 43 15.43 -7.14 -2.12
C SER A 43 16.52 -7.94 -2.83
N GLY A 44 16.93 -7.49 -4.00
CA GLY A 44 18.04 -8.05 -4.77
C GLY A 44 17.63 -8.60 -6.13
N ARG A 45 18.51 -9.43 -6.70
CA ARG A 45 18.36 -10.02 -8.03
C ARG A 45 18.59 -11.51 -7.95
N LEU A 46 17.52 -12.29 -8.12
CA LEU A 46 17.61 -13.74 -8.12
C LEU A 46 18.40 -14.24 -9.33
N THR A 47 19.46 -15.02 -9.12
CA THR A 47 20.34 -15.50 -10.19
C THR A 47 20.01 -16.90 -10.69
N LYS A 48 19.34 -17.69 -9.86
CA LYS A 48 18.97 -19.07 -10.19
C LYS A 48 17.51 -19.33 -9.88
N TYR A 49 16.83 -20.10 -10.69
CA TYR A 49 15.48 -20.55 -10.41
C TYR A 49 15.47 -22.06 -10.08
N ASN A 50 14.58 -22.40 -9.16
CA ASN A 50 14.05 -23.75 -9.00
C ASN A 50 12.53 -23.63 -9.12
N ASN A 51 11.89 -24.56 -9.72
CA ASN A 51 10.43 -24.49 -9.90
C ASN A 51 9.68 -25.04 -8.67
N GLU A 52 10.31 -25.01 -7.50
CA GLU A 52 9.80 -25.51 -6.23
C GLU A 52 9.33 -24.38 -5.33
N ASP A 53 8.28 -24.65 -4.58
CA ASP A 53 7.80 -23.75 -3.53
C ASP A 53 8.67 -23.92 -2.29
N ILE A 54 9.38 -22.86 -1.91
CA ILE A 54 10.19 -22.83 -0.69
C ILE A 54 9.46 -21.99 0.36
N ILE A 55 9.32 -22.57 1.55
CA ILE A 55 8.70 -21.92 2.69
C ILE A 55 9.77 -21.21 3.51
N TYR A 56 9.58 -19.93 3.76
CA TYR A 56 10.45 -19.08 4.56
C TYR A 56 9.72 -18.61 5.80
N THR A 57 10.41 -18.62 6.93
CA THR A 57 9.95 -18.01 8.17
C THR A 57 10.76 -16.75 8.43
N VAL A 58 10.09 -15.60 8.50
CA VAL A 58 10.72 -14.34 8.97
C VAL A 58 10.34 -14.13 10.42
N THR A 59 11.34 -13.89 11.24
CA THR A 59 11.19 -13.58 12.67
C THR A 59 11.61 -12.16 12.93
N ALA A 60 10.72 -11.39 13.52
CA ALA A 60 10.95 -10.05 14.02
C ALA A 60 11.15 -10.09 15.54
N THR A 61 12.20 -9.48 16.03
CA THR A 61 12.57 -9.49 17.45
C THR A 61 12.63 -8.07 17.99
N THR A 62 12.09 -7.89 19.19
CA THR A 62 12.17 -6.64 19.97
C THR A 62 12.89 -6.91 21.29
N ASP A 63 13.60 -5.91 21.82
CA ASP A 63 14.39 -6.08 23.07
C ASP A 63 13.53 -6.39 24.28
N ASN A 64 12.30 -5.88 24.32
CA ASN A 64 11.46 -5.90 25.53
C ASN A 64 10.18 -6.73 25.39
N MET A 65 9.77 -7.11 24.18
CA MET A 65 8.46 -7.77 23.93
C MET A 65 8.59 -9.16 23.31
N GLY A 66 9.81 -9.66 23.16
CA GLY A 66 10.06 -10.99 22.58
C GLY A 66 10.14 -11.00 21.06
N SER A 67 9.67 -12.07 20.44
CA SER A 67 9.72 -12.23 18.99
C SER A 67 8.39 -12.72 18.43
N THR A 68 8.11 -12.31 17.21
CA THR A 68 6.98 -12.82 16.40
C THR A 68 7.50 -13.32 15.06
N SER A 69 6.77 -14.24 14.44
CA SER A 69 7.18 -14.80 13.15
C SER A 69 6.02 -14.88 12.18
N THR A 70 6.33 -14.68 10.92
CA THR A 70 5.40 -14.90 9.80
C THR A 70 6.02 -15.87 8.80
N VAL A 71 5.18 -16.56 8.05
CA VAL A 71 5.59 -17.53 7.05
C VAL A 71 5.13 -17.07 5.68
N PHE A 72 6.01 -17.16 4.71
CA PHE A 72 5.66 -16.95 3.31
C PHE A 72 6.33 -18.00 2.41
N THR A 73 5.75 -18.17 1.24
CA THR A 73 6.26 -19.11 0.25
C THR A 73 6.59 -18.36 -1.02
N PHE A 74 7.74 -18.63 -1.63
CA PHE A 74 7.95 -18.19 -2.99
C PHE A 74 8.51 -19.30 -3.89
N ARG A 75 8.25 -19.12 -5.17
CA ARG A 75 8.75 -19.93 -6.27
C ARG A 75 9.60 -19.06 -7.18
N ALA A 76 10.80 -19.52 -7.49
CA ALA A 76 11.65 -18.86 -8.47
C ALA A 76 11.31 -19.35 -9.89
N ARG A 77 11.15 -18.41 -10.84
CA ARG A 77 10.87 -18.68 -12.24
C ARG A 77 11.83 -17.94 -13.17
N SER A 78 11.92 -18.41 -14.41
CA SER A 78 12.60 -17.64 -15.46
C SER A 78 11.87 -16.32 -15.72
N GLN A 79 12.61 -15.23 -15.97
CA GLN A 79 12.04 -13.96 -16.37
C GLN A 79 11.16 -14.06 -17.64
N SER A 80 11.44 -15.02 -18.53
CA SER A 80 10.63 -15.26 -19.73
C SER A 80 9.18 -15.65 -19.42
N GLU A 81 8.92 -16.19 -18.23
CA GLU A 81 7.59 -16.58 -17.76
C GLU A 81 6.77 -15.40 -17.19
N MET A 82 7.35 -14.21 -17.10
CA MET A 82 6.65 -12.99 -16.68
C MET A 82 5.74 -12.49 -17.82
N THR A 83 4.50 -12.89 -17.83
CA THR A 83 3.56 -12.65 -18.95
C THR A 83 2.48 -11.61 -18.64
N THR A 84 2.25 -11.28 -17.36
CA THR A 84 1.23 -10.30 -16.98
C THR A 84 1.62 -8.91 -17.41
N VAL A 85 0.82 -8.29 -18.28
CA VAL A 85 1.07 -6.95 -18.83
C VAL A 85 0.60 -5.85 -17.87
N GLY A 86 1.20 -4.64 -17.98
CA GLY A 86 0.84 -3.45 -17.23
C GLY A 86 1.82 -3.08 -16.12
N ALA A 87 1.42 -2.15 -15.28
CA ALA A 87 2.13 -1.74 -14.07
C ALA A 87 1.25 -1.94 -12.83
N ILE A 88 1.85 -1.97 -11.65
CA ILE A 88 1.14 -1.88 -10.38
C ILE A 88 1.26 -0.44 -9.87
N GLY A 89 0.13 0.16 -9.49
CA GLY A 89 0.06 1.43 -8.79
C GLY A 89 -0.54 1.24 -7.40
N CYS A 90 0.21 1.62 -6.37
CA CYS A 90 -0.25 1.64 -4.99
C CYS A 90 -0.34 3.08 -4.50
N TYR A 91 -1.34 3.39 -3.67
CA TYR A 91 -1.71 4.76 -3.30
C TYR A 91 -1.89 4.90 -1.78
N TRP A 92 -1.41 6.04 -1.26
CA TRP A 92 -1.45 6.40 0.16
C TRP A 92 -2.09 7.78 0.32
N LYS A 93 -3.11 7.88 1.14
CA LYS A 93 -3.79 9.15 1.48
C LYS A 93 -3.05 9.88 2.59
N THR A 94 -1.80 10.22 2.38
CA THR A 94 -0.99 10.92 3.37
C THR A 94 0.10 11.72 2.68
N ILE A 95 -0.07 13.02 2.58
CA ILE A 95 0.99 13.97 2.23
C ILE A 95 0.82 15.21 3.10
N THR A 96 1.86 15.56 3.82
CA THR A 96 1.92 16.73 4.67
C THR A 96 2.90 17.78 4.15
N GLU A 97 3.73 17.42 3.19
CA GLU A 97 4.82 18.25 2.66
C GLU A 97 4.86 18.22 1.13
N CYS A 98 5.37 19.32 0.54
CA CYS A 98 5.64 19.42 -0.90
C CYS A 98 6.89 18.63 -1.31
N LYS A 99 6.90 17.35 -1.03
CA LYS A 99 8.04 16.47 -1.30
C LYS A 99 7.59 15.05 -1.62
N VAL A 100 8.27 14.42 -2.58
CA VAL A 100 8.05 12.99 -2.86
C VAL A 100 8.50 12.18 -1.66
N PRO A 101 7.65 11.30 -1.08
CA PRO A 101 8.06 10.41 -0.01
C PRO A 101 9.22 9.52 -0.41
N ASP A 102 10.06 9.15 0.55
CA ASP A 102 11.15 8.20 0.35
C ASP A 102 10.66 6.74 0.25
N PHE A 103 11.55 5.80 -0.03
CA PHE A 103 11.21 4.39 -0.08
C PHE A 103 10.79 3.85 1.29
N ASP A 104 11.35 4.37 2.36
CA ASP A 104 11.02 3.98 3.72
C ASP A 104 9.55 4.23 4.03
N PHE A 105 9.02 5.39 3.60
CA PHE A 105 7.59 5.67 3.72
C PHE A 105 6.74 4.61 3.03
N PHE A 106 7.02 4.31 1.76
CA PHE A 106 6.24 3.35 0.98
C PHE A 106 6.35 1.92 1.50
N TYR A 107 7.48 1.56 2.09
CA TYR A 107 7.71 0.21 2.60
C TYR A 107 7.20 0.01 4.01
N LYS A 108 7.21 1.03 4.85
CA LYS A 108 6.75 0.95 6.25
C LYS A 108 5.24 1.13 6.39
N ASN A 109 4.61 1.81 5.45
CA ASN A 109 3.18 2.10 5.52
C ASN A 109 2.39 1.25 4.51
N PRO A 110 1.36 0.50 4.94
CA PRO A 110 0.50 -0.22 4.00
C PRO A 110 -0.29 0.76 3.12
N ALA A 111 -0.42 0.43 1.85
CA ALA A 111 -1.21 1.22 0.91
C ALA A 111 -2.71 1.07 1.18
N GLN A 112 -3.48 2.14 0.94
CA GLN A 112 -4.94 2.04 0.99
C GLN A 112 -5.52 1.39 -0.28
N VAL A 113 -4.88 1.62 -1.43
CA VAL A 113 -5.29 1.03 -2.71
C VAL A 113 -4.06 0.55 -3.44
N CYS A 114 -4.11 -0.67 -3.98
CA CYS A 114 -3.18 -1.13 -5.01
C CYS A 114 -3.98 -1.69 -6.18
N GLN A 115 -3.63 -1.28 -7.39
CA GLN A 115 -4.31 -1.74 -8.59
C GLN A 115 -3.34 -1.94 -9.76
N ARG A 116 -3.72 -2.80 -10.70
CA ARG A 116 -3.02 -2.90 -11.97
C ARG A 116 -3.49 -1.79 -12.90
N VAL A 117 -2.55 -1.09 -13.51
CA VAL A 117 -2.80 -0.07 -14.52
C VAL A 117 -2.23 -0.52 -15.87
N ASN A 118 -2.95 -0.22 -16.95
CA ASN A 118 -2.56 -0.66 -18.29
C ASN A 118 -1.59 0.32 -18.97
N GLU A 119 -1.48 1.53 -18.46
CA GLU A 119 -0.60 2.57 -18.99
C GLU A 119 -0.17 3.52 -17.88
N LEU A 120 1.00 4.11 -18.02
CA LEU A 120 1.48 5.17 -17.14
C LEU A 120 1.15 6.53 -17.80
N TYR A 121 -0.15 6.76 -17.97
CA TYR A 121 -0.74 7.94 -18.57
C TYR A 121 -1.99 8.34 -17.79
N PHE A 122 -1.83 9.30 -16.89
CA PHE A 122 -2.89 9.85 -16.05
C PHE A 122 -3.07 11.32 -16.40
N THR A 123 -4.21 11.62 -17.02
CA THR A 123 -4.53 12.99 -17.44
C THR A 123 -4.80 13.91 -16.26
N ASP A 124 -4.71 15.21 -16.51
CA ASP A 124 -5.03 16.23 -15.51
C ASP A 124 -6.42 15.98 -14.91
N ASN A 125 -6.45 15.76 -13.62
CA ASN A 125 -7.68 15.80 -12.85
C ASN A 125 -8.00 17.25 -12.50
N ASN A 126 -9.26 17.60 -12.53
CA ASN A 126 -9.70 18.79 -11.82
C ASN A 126 -10.01 18.45 -10.36
N VAL A 127 -10.26 19.45 -9.53
CA VAL A 127 -10.56 19.31 -8.09
C VAL A 127 -11.74 18.38 -7.75
N ASP A 128 -12.47 17.89 -8.74
CA ASP A 128 -13.65 17.05 -8.55
C ASP A 128 -13.45 15.60 -9.01
N ASN A 129 -12.37 15.30 -9.73
CA ASN A 129 -12.11 13.98 -10.33
C ASN A 129 -10.86 13.31 -9.76
N THR A 130 -10.89 11.99 -9.69
CA THR A 130 -9.75 11.15 -9.32
C THR A 130 -9.24 10.37 -10.52
N TRP A 131 -8.03 9.84 -10.42
CA TRP A 131 -7.54 8.89 -11.41
C TRP A 131 -8.40 7.62 -11.42
N PRO A 132 -8.46 6.90 -12.55
CA PRO A 132 -9.29 5.71 -12.67
C PRO A 132 -9.05 4.70 -11.54
N GLY A 133 -10.12 4.20 -10.95
CA GLY A 133 -10.09 3.23 -9.86
C GLY A 133 -9.86 3.81 -8.46
N LEU A 134 -9.66 5.12 -8.34
CA LEU A 134 -9.55 5.82 -7.06
C LEU A 134 -10.85 6.51 -6.68
N ASP A 135 -11.16 6.52 -5.40
CA ASP A 135 -12.31 7.28 -4.88
C ASP A 135 -11.97 8.76 -4.58
N ARG A 136 -13.00 9.55 -4.23
CA ARG A 136 -12.87 10.98 -3.99
C ARG A 136 -11.87 11.40 -2.91
N ARG A 137 -11.42 10.48 -2.07
CA ARG A 137 -10.38 10.77 -1.07
C ARG A 137 -9.02 11.03 -1.71
N PHE A 138 -8.79 10.50 -2.90
CA PHE A 138 -7.55 10.67 -3.67
C PHE A 138 -7.62 11.84 -4.67
N VAL A 139 -8.47 12.86 -4.43
CA VAL A 139 -8.45 14.09 -5.21
C VAL A 139 -7.16 14.89 -4.95
N ASN A 140 -6.79 15.08 -3.67
CA ASN A 140 -5.59 15.81 -3.25
C ASN A 140 -4.92 15.10 -2.07
N TYR A 141 -3.70 15.51 -1.71
CA TYR A 141 -2.95 15.03 -0.54
C TYR A 141 -2.74 13.52 -0.54
N TYR A 142 -2.19 12.99 -1.61
CA TYR A 142 -1.87 11.56 -1.72
C TYR A 142 -0.51 11.34 -2.36
N SER A 143 0.05 10.17 -2.10
CA SER A 143 1.23 9.68 -2.78
C SER A 143 0.93 8.40 -3.53
N ALA A 144 1.72 8.12 -4.55
CA ALA A 144 1.61 6.89 -5.32
C ALA A 144 2.99 6.29 -5.60
N TYR A 145 3.00 4.97 -5.69
CA TYR A 145 4.16 4.18 -6.05
C TYR A 145 3.79 3.26 -7.20
N PHE A 146 4.43 3.45 -8.34
CA PHE A 146 4.21 2.61 -9.51
C PHE A 146 5.45 1.76 -9.77
N TYR A 147 5.26 0.50 -10.15
CA TYR A 147 6.34 -0.33 -10.63
C TYR A 147 5.91 -1.23 -11.78
N THR A 148 6.85 -1.48 -12.66
CA THR A 148 6.71 -2.39 -13.80
C THR A 148 8.08 -2.85 -14.27
N TYR A 149 8.11 -3.86 -15.13
CA TYR A 149 9.31 -4.25 -15.88
C TYR A 149 9.11 -3.92 -17.36
N VAL A 150 10.02 -3.12 -17.91
CA VAL A 150 10.02 -2.83 -19.35
C VAL A 150 10.82 -3.91 -20.07
N LEU A 151 10.24 -4.47 -21.13
CA LEU A 151 10.91 -5.48 -21.95
C LEU A 151 11.74 -4.80 -23.03
N ILE A 152 13.05 -5.01 -22.99
CA ILE A 152 14.03 -4.53 -23.95
C ILE A 152 14.42 -5.66 -24.87
N SER A 153 14.15 -5.52 -26.17
CA SER A 153 14.48 -6.50 -27.21
C SER A 153 15.86 -6.27 -27.82
N TYR A 154 16.35 -5.05 -27.81
CA TYR A 154 17.65 -4.66 -28.35
C TYR A 154 18.37 -3.76 -27.35
N GLY A 155 19.61 -4.12 -27.01
CA GLY A 155 20.45 -3.29 -26.15
C GLY A 155 20.82 -1.99 -26.85
N ALA A 156 20.51 -0.85 -26.22
CA ALA A 156 20.77 0.49 -26.75
C ALA A 156 20.53 1.55 -25.66
N ARG A 157 20.75 2.79 -26.02
CA ARG A 157 20.34 3.95 -25.23
C ARG A 157 18.84 4.18 -25.39
N TYR A 158 18.14 4.20 -24.28
CA TYR A 158 16.71 4.49 -24.22
C TYR A 158 16.45 5.84 -23.55
N ASP A 159 15.49 6.57 -24.12
CA ASP A 159 15.06 7.88 -23.66
C ASP A 159 13.73 7.77 -22.89
N PHE A 160 13.69 8.48 -21.79
CA PHE A 160 12.53 8.60 -20.91
C PHE A 160 12.11 10.05 -20.80
N ARG A 161 10.79 10.30 -20.78
CA ARG A 161 10.20 11.60 -20.49
C ARG A 161 9.16 11.45 -19.41
N LEU A 162 9.43 12.01 -18.24
CA LEU A 162 8.51 12.05 -17.12
C LEU A 162 7.87 13.42 -17.04
N SER A 163 6.56 13.47 -17.11
CA SER A 163 5.76 14.65 -16.83
C SER A 163 4.90 14.41 -15.60
N SER A 164 4.88 15.33 -14.67
CA SER A 164 4.08 15.23 -13.45
C SER A 164 3.58 16.59 -12.97
N ASP A 165 2.47 16.56 -12.28
CA ASP A 165 1.89 17.56 -11.42
C ASP A 165 1.34 16.83 -10.19
N ASP A 166 1.87 16.96 -8.98
CA ASP A 166 3.04 17.74 -8.56
C ASP A 166 4.38 17.04 -8.87
N GLY A 167 4.98 16.41 -7.87
CA GLY A 167 6.33 15.88 -7.94
C GLY A 167 6.39 14.38 -8.23
N ALA A 168 7.43 13.99 -8.97
CA ALA A 168 7.70 12.58 -9.23
C ALA A 168 9.20 12.29 -9.37
N LEU A 169 9.59 11.06 -9.06
CA LEU A 169 10.93 10.50 -9.26
C LEU A 169 10.83 9.24 -10.10
N LEU A 170 11.63 9.14 -11.14
CA LEU A 170 11.75 7.93 -11.96
C LEU A 170 13.06 7.20 -11.66
N PHE A 171 12.95 5.91 -11.40
CA PHE A 171 14.07 5.00 -11.22
C PHE A 171 14.02 3.90 -12.29
N VAL A 172 15.20 3.49 -12.77
CA VAL A 172 15.35 2.37 -13.70
C VAL A 172 16.49 1.49 -13.21
N ASP A 173 16.18 0.26 -12.80
CA ASP A 173 17.06 -0.74 -12.15
C ASP A 173 17.69 -0.29 -10.82
N ASP A 174 18.32 0.87 -10.79
CA ASP A 174 18.91 1.45 -9.58
C ASP A 174 17.85 2.25 -8.79
N LEU A 175 17.51 1.79 -7.60
CA LEU A 175 16.56 2.45 -6.72
C LEU A 175 17.22 3.46 -5.76
N THR A 176 18.52 3.63 -5.82
CA THR A 176 19.26 4.60 -4.97
C THR A 176 19.33 5.97 -5.60
N THR A 177 19.51 6.02 -6.94
CA THR A 177 19.67 7.26 -7.70
C THR A 177 18.58 7.39 -8.77
N PRO A 178 17.69 8.39 -8.68
CA PRO A 178 16.67 8.57 -9.68
C PRO A 178 17.26 8.97 -11.04
N LEU A 179 16.78 8.37 -12.12
CA LEU A 179 17.07 8.77 -13.48
C LEU A 179 16.51 10.15 -13.81
N ILE A 180 15.31 10.45 -13.26
CA ILE A 180 14.67 11.76 -13.36
C ILE A 180 14.17 12.13 -11.97
N SER A 181 14.46 13.37 -11.52
CA SER A 181 14.05 13.90 -10.23
C SER A 181 13.27 15.19 -10.37
N ARG A 182 12.06 15.20 -9.74
CA ARG A 182 11.13 16.33 -9.66
C ARG A 182 10.48 16.33 -8.27
N GLU A 183 11.23 16.70 -7.24
CA GLU A 183 10.87 16.41 -5.84
C GLU A 183 9.84 17.34 -5.19
N SER A 184 9.59 18.53 -5.75
CA SER A 184 8.78 19.56 -5.09
C SER A 184 7.44 19.81 -5.78
N CYS A 185 6.51 20.46 -5.07
CA CYS A 185 5.29 20.97 -5.67
C CYS A 185 5.58 21.90 -6.85
N ARG A 186 4.98 21.65 -7.95
CA ARG A 186 5.10 22.44 -9.18
C ARG A 186 4.01 22.09 -10.18
N ALA A 187 3.68 23.04 -11.02
CA ALA A 187 2.82 22.79 -12.15
C ALA A 187 3.45 21.77 -13.12
N LYS A 188 2.58 21.10 -13.86
CA LYS A 188 2.92 20.12 -14.88
C LYS A 188 4.06 20.58 -15.77
N SER A 189 5.09 19.78 -15.87
CA SER A 189 6.16 19.96 -16.85
C SER A 189 6.86 18.64 -17.11
N GLU A 190 7.53 18.53 -18.26
CA GLU A 190 8.23 17.32 -18.70
C GLU A 190 9.74 17.43 -18.42
N THR A 191 10.34 16.36 -17.95
CA THR A 191 11.79 16.24 -17.74
C THR A 191 12.30 14.98 -18.43
N ALA A 192 13.48 15.11 -19.06
CA ALA A 192 14.14 14.05 -19.81
C ALA A 192 15.18 13.32 -18.95
N GLY A 193 15.34 12.04 -19.23
CA GLY A 193 16.45 11.21 -18.80
C GLY A 193 16.72 10.12 -19.82
N SER A 194 17.92 9.56 -19.85
CA SER A 194 18.25 8.45 -20.73
C SER A 194 19.19 7.47 -20.04
N LYS A 195 19.12 6.21 -20.43
CA LYS A 195 19.91 5.11 -19.85
C LYS A 195 20.23 4.05 -20.89
N GLU A 196 21.45 3.52 -20.85
CA GLU A 196 21.82 2.31 -21.58
C GLU A 196 21.12 1.12 -20.93
N LEU A 197 20.33 0.40 -21.73
CA LEU A 197 19.62 -0.80 -21.29
C LEU A 197 20.08 -1.99 -22.14
N SER A 198 20.36 -3.10 -21.48
CA SER A 198 20.67 -4.37 -22.12
C SER A 198 19.39 -5.09 -22.60
N VAL A 199 19.53 -6.14 -23.37
CA VAL A 199 18.41 -7.03 -23.67
C VAL A 199 17.91 -7.68 -22.37
N GLY A 200 16.60 -7.68 -22.13
CA GLY A 200 16.00 -8.25 -20.95
C GLY A 200 14.85 -7.43 -20.38
N ARG A 201 14.56 -7.65 -19.12
CA ARG A 201 13.54 -6.88 -18.38
C ARG A 201 14.21 -5.96 -17.37
N HIS A 202 13.83 -4.71 -17.40
CA HIS A 202 14.37 -3.64 -16.58
C HIS A 202 13.29 -3.11 -15.63
N LEU A 203 13.57 -3.08 -14.33
CA LEU A 203 12.67 -2.54 -13.33
C LEU A 203 12.52 -1.03 -13.49
N VAL A 204 11.31 -0.56 -13.65
CA VAL A 204 10.94 0.86 -13.69
C VAL A 204 10.06 1.16 -12.49
N VAL A 205 10.47 2.14 -11.69
CA VAL A 205 9.73 2.59 -10.51
C VAL A 205 9.49 4.08 -10.60
N ILE A 206 8.26 4.50 -10.31
CA ILE A 206 7.89 5.92 -10.14
C ILE A 206 7.38 6.11 -8.71
N ARG A 207 7.97 7.07 -7.99
CA ARG A 207 7.39 7.63 -6.77
C ARG A 207 6.78 8.97 -7.13
N PHE A 208 5.55 9.21 -6.70
CA PHE A 208 4.75 10.39 -7.03
C PHE A 208 4.05 10.93 -5.79
N PHE A 209 3.77 12.22 -5.78
CA PHE A 209 2.83 12.82 -4.84
C PHE A 209 2.01 13.92 -5.51
N GLU A 210 0.82 14.10 -4.98
CA GLU A 210 -0.10 15.19 -5.26
C GLU A 210 -0.41 15.93 -3.96
N TYR A 211 -0.12 17.22 -3.93
CA TYR A 211 -0.39 18.05 -2.77
C TYR A 211 -1.75 18.72 -2.88
N ASN A 212 -2.03 19.46 -3.95
CA ASN A 212 -3.33 20.08 -4.15
C ASN A 212 -3.56 20.51 -5.61
N LEU A 213 -4.82 20.75 -5.98
CA LEU A 213 -5.34 21.27 -7.23
C LEU A 213 -5.39 20.23 -8.36
N TRP A 214 -4.37 20.18 -9.20
CA TRP A 214 -4.34 19.37 -10.42
C TRP A 214 -3.34 18.25 -10.26
N SER A 215 -3.70 17.04 -10.66
CA SER A 215 -2.75 15.92 -10.69
C SER A 215 -2.63 15.32 -12.07
N SER A 216 -1.40 15.07 -12.50
CA SER A 216 -1.13 14.34 -13.73
C SER A 216 0.19 13.59 -13.65
N LEU A 217 0.28 12.46 -14.36
CA LEU A 217 1.51 11.68 -14.47
C LEU A 217 1.58 11.02 -15.84
N TYR A 218 2.67 11.26 -16.57
CA TYR A 218 2.93 10.62 -17.86
C TYR A 218 4.35 10.11 -17.90
N LEU A 219 4.51 8.89 -18.42
CA LEU A 219 5.82 8.36 -18.78
C LEU A 219 5.85 8.00 -20.25
N LYS A 220 6.76 8.62 -21.01
CA LYS A 220 7.09 8.24 -22.38
C LYS A 220 8.42 7.50 -22.40
N PHE A 221 8.55 6.63 -23.37
CA PHE A 221 9.68 5.76 -23.57
C PHE A 221 9.94 5.55 -25.07
N GLY A 222 11.20 5.54 -25.47
CA GLY A 222 11.63 5.35 -26.84
C GLY A 222 13.15 5.22 -26.96
N SER A 223 13.67 5.15 -28.19
CA SER A 223 15.10 5.12 -28.46
C SER A 223 15.38 5.77 -29.81
N GLU A 224 16.00 6.93 -29.79
CA GLU A 224 16.44 7.59 -31.03
C GLU A 224 17.45 6.74 -31.79
N GLU A 225 18.35 6.09 -31.04
CA GLU A 225 19.39 5.20 -31.61
C GLU A 225 18.81 4.05 -32.42
N LEU A 226 17.68 3.49 -31.99
CA LEU A 226 16.99 2.38 -32.66
C LEU A 226 15.86 2.84 -33.59
N GLY A 227 15.61 4.14 -33.71
CA GLY A 227 14.48 4.68 -34.45
C GLY A 227 13.12 4.33 -33.82
N ILE A 228 13.09 4.05 -32.51
CA ILE A 228 11.86 3.81 -31.74
C ILE A 228 11.31 5.17 -31.30
N GLU A 229 10.12 5.50 -31.79
CA GLU A 229 9.47 6.75 -31.47
C GLU A 229 9.18 6.87 -29.96
N LEU A 230 9.38 8.07 -29.42
CA LEU A 230 9.11 8.39 -28.05
C LEU A 230 7.59 8.52 -27.83
N ASP A 231 6.95 7.49 -27.30
CA ASP A 231 5.52 7.42 -27.05
C ASP A 231 5.23 7.00 -25.61
N TYR A 232 3.97 7.15 -25.17
CA TYR A 232 3.54 6.73 -23.83
C TYR A 232 3.85 5.25 -23.59
N LEU A 233 4.30 4.96 -22.37
CA LEU A 233 4.62 3.59 -21.98
C LEU A 233 3.32 2.77 -21.82
N LYS A 234 3.02 1.94 -22.81
CA LYS A 234 1.79 1.13 -22.91
C LYS A 234 1.96 -0.26 -22.30
N ALA A 235 0.85 -0.90 -21.98
CA ALA A 235 0.81 -2.24 -21.37
C ALA A 235 1.64 -3.29 -22.15
N GLU A 236 1.70 -3.22 -23.47
CA GLU A 236 2.46 -4.16 -24.29
C GLU A 236 3.96 -4.18 -24.01
N HIS A 237 4.52 -3.05 -23.55
CA HIS A 237 5.93 -2.92 -23.18
C HIS A 237 6.17 -3.21 -21.70
N MET A 238 5.11 -3.30 -20.90
CA MET A 238 5.18 -3.44 -19.45
C MET A 238 4.86 -4.87 -19.01
N ARG A 239 5.59 -5.34 -18.01
CA ARG A 239 5.32 -6.62 -17.34
C ARG A 239 5.33 -6.42 -15.84
N VAL A 240 4.43 -7.11 -15.16
CA VAL A 240 4.45 -7.19 -13.71
C VAL A 240 4.79 -8.60 -13.28
N GLY A 241 5.72 -8.69 -12.36
CA GLY A 241 5.94 -9.92 -11.61
C GLY A 241 4.64 -10.21 -10.85
N GLY A 242 4.10 -11.41 -11.04
CA GLY A 242 2.86 -11.78 -10.40
C GLY A 242 3.01 -11.91 -8.90
N ARG A 243 2.98 -10.79 -8.19
CA ARG A 243 2.93 -10.74 -6.74
C ARG A 243 1.50 -10.40 -6.33
N GLY A 244 0.86 -11.35 -5.65
CA GLY A 244 -0.41 -11.08 -4.98
C GLY A 244 -0.20 -10.16 -3.78
N PRO A 245 -1.26 -9.63 -3.19
CA PRO A 245 -1.18 -8.85 -1.98
C PRO A 245 -0.48 -9.66 -0.88
N THR A 246 0.47 -9.03 -0.19
CA THR A 246 1.22 -9.68 0.88
C THR A 246 0.49 -9.64 2.21
N PHE A 247 -0.45 -8.71 2.33
CA PHE A 247 -1.19 -8.44 3.55
C PHE A 247 -2.49 -7.71 3.20
N VAL A 248 -3.52 -7.93 3.98
CA VAL A 248 -4.76 -7.15 3.97
C VAL A 248 -5.29 -7.01 5.39
N SER A 249 -5.86 -5.88 5.73
CA SER A 249 -6.58 -5.68 6.99
C SER A 249 -7.74 -4.70 6.82
N TYR A 250 -8.68 -4.76 7.74
CA TYR A 250 -9.82 -3.84 7.82
C TYR A 250 -10.01 -3.35 9.24
N ASP A 251 -10.46 -2.12 9.36
CA ASP A 251 -11.00 -1.63 10.61
C ASP A 251 -12.28 -2.36 10.98
N PHE A 252 -12.63 -2.32 12.26
CA PHE A 252 -13.89 -2.82 12.78
C PHE A 252 -15.06 -2.03 12.16
N ILE A 253 -16.00 -2.73 11.52
CA ILE A 253 -17.15 -2.14 10.83
C ILE A 253 -18.36 -2.09 11.75
N THR A 254 -18.93 -0.90 11.89
CA THR A 254 -20.15 -0.71 12.67
C THR A 254 -21.16 0.14 11.93
N GLY A 255 -22.43 -0.18 12.12
CA GLY A 255 -23.50 0.56 11.50
C GLY A 255 -24.83 0.39 12.22
N PHE A 256 -25.84 1.06 11.67
CA PHE A 256 -27.22 0.98 12.14
C PHE A 256 -28.13 0.55 11.00
N VAL A 257 -29.15 -0.21 11.34
CA VAL A 257 -30.18 -0.60 10.38
C VAL A 257 -30.78 0.65 9.71
N ASN A 258 -30.96 0.58 8.41
CA ASN A 258 -31.50 1.66 7.58
C ASN A 258 -30.68 2.98 7.58
N THR A 259 -29.39 2.91 7.91
CA THR A 259 -28.47 4.05 7.84
C THR A 259 -27.28 3.68 6.98
N ASP A 260 -26.87 4.59 6.06
CA ASP A 260 -25.71 4.35 5.23
C ASP A 260 -24.45 4.30 6.08
N ILE A 261 -23.64 3.26 5.90
CA ILE A 261 -22.31 3.20 6.51
C ILE A 261 -21.27 3.87 5.59
N PRO A 262 -20.23 4.48 6.15
CA PRO A 262 -19.14 5.02 5.34
C PRO A 262 -18.40 3.91 4.59
N TYR A 263 -17.60 4.29 3.60
CA TYR A 263 -16.71 3.35 2.94
C TYR A 263 -15.62 2.88 3.89
N TYR A 264 -15.59 1.57 4.16
CA TYR A 264 -14.50 0.92 4.88
C TYR A 264 -13.50 0.34 3.87
N MET A 265 -12.29 0.89 3.86
CA MET A 265 -11.23 0.47 2.95
C MET A 265 -10.33 -0.58 3.57
N PRO A 266 -9.86 -1.56 2.78
CA PRO A 266 -8.74 -2.39 3.21
C PRO A 266 -7.44 -1.58 3.26
N GLN A 267 -6.57 -1.92 4.18
CA GLN A 267 -5.15 -1.64 4.06
C GLN A 267 -4.51 -2.82 3.36
N ILE A 268 -3.65 -2.56 2.38
CA ILE A 268 -3.08 -3.58 1.51
C ILE A 268 -1.57 -3.48 1.57
N GLY A 269 -0.90 -4.60 1.77
CA GLY A 269 0.55 -4.70 1.56
C GLY A 269 0.88 -4.65 0.07
N SER A 270 2.14 -4.77 -0.25
CA SER A 270 2.60 -4.74 -1.64
C SER A 270 1.95 -5.82 -2.51
N GLY A 271 1.72 -5.49 -3.76
CA GLY A 271 1.02 -6.32 -4.74
C GLY A 271 -0.44 -5.91 -4.92
N ALA A 272 -0.93 -6.02 -6.16
CA ALA A 272 -2.30 -5.60 -6.48
C ALA A 272 -3.27 -6.77 -6.41
N PRO A 273 -4.39 -6.63 -5.71
CA PRO A 273 -5.51 -7.54 -5.85
C PRO A 273 -6.09 -7.48 -7.26
N THR A 274 -6.47 -8.63 -7.80
CA THR A 274 -7.20 -8.76 -9.06
C THR A 274 -8.68 -9.05 -8.83
N SER A 275 -9.01 -9.57 -7.66
CA SER A 275 -10.38 -9.82 -7.21
C SER A 275 -10.44 -9.97 -5.69
N TRP A 276 -11.65 -9.88 -5.16
CA TRP A 276 -11.94 -9.98 -3.75
C TRP A 276 -13.06 -10.99 -3.49
N THR A 277 -12.95 -11.69 -2.37
CA THR A 277 -14.02 -12.56 -1.87
C THR A 277 -14.25 -12.33 -0.39
N ILE A 278 -15.47 -12.53 0.07
CA ILE A 278 -15.85 -12.44 1.49
C ILE A 278 -16.69 -13.63 1.89
N THR A 279 -16.42 -14.19 3.07
CA THR A 279 -17.14 -15.34 3.62
C THR A 279 -17.33 -15.16 5.14
N PRO A 280 -18.53 -15.36 5.66
CA PRO A 280 -19.80 -15.58 4.96
C PRO A 280 -20.25 -14.37 4.14
N ASN A 281 -21.39 -14.47 3.45
CA ASN A 281 -21.98 -13.34 2.73
C ASN A 281 -22.25 -12.17 3.69
N LEU A 282 -22.04 -10.95 3.20
CA LEU A 282 -22.31 -9.73 3.95
C LEU A 282 -23.78 -9.66 4.39
N PRO A 283 -24.10 -8.98 5.50
CA PRO A 283 -25.46 -8.65 5.89
C PRO A 283 -26.23 -7.97 4.75
N GLN A 284 -27.53 -8.22 4.69
CA GLN A 284 -28.38 -7.66 3.64
C GLN A 284 -28.28 -6.11 3.60
N GLY A 285 -28.03 -5.57 2.41
CA GLY A 285 -27.84 -4.15 2.17
C GLY A 285 -26.40 -3.66 2.26
N LEU A 286 -25.45 -4.51 2.69
CA LEU A 286 -24.02 -4.23 2.55
C LEU A 286 -23.47 -4.89 1.29
N ILE A 287 -22.52 -4.21 0.67
CA ILE A 287 -21.81 -4.67 -0.52
C ILE A 287 -20.29 -4.51 -0.34
N MET A 288 -19.54 -5.35 -1.02
CA MET A 288 -18.12 -5.18 -1.24
C MET A 288 -17.89 -4.92 -2.73
N ASP A 289 -17.21 -3.83 -3.07
CA ASP A 289 -16.92 -3.47 -4.45
C ASP A 289 -15.67 -4.20 -5.01
N SER A 290 -15.33 -3.91 -6.27
CA SER A 290 -14.16 -4.49 -6.95
C SER A 290 -12.82 -4.10 -6.34
N ASN A 291 -12.76 -3.09 -5.50
CA ASN A 291 -11.56 -2.63 -4.79
C ASN A 291 -11.50 -3.15 -3.35
N GLY A 292 -12.47 -3.98 -2.96
CA GLY A 292 -12.57 -4.50 -1.60
C GLY A 292 -13.24 -3.53 -0.61
N TYR A 293 -13.81 -2.42 -1.06
CA TYR A 293 -14.47 -1.47 -0.15
C TYR A 293 -15.82 -2.02 0.29
N ILE A 294 -16.04 -2.03 1.59
CA ILE A 294 -17.32 -2.43 2.19
C ILE A 294 -18.12 -1.18 2.52
N SER A 295 -19.34 -1.12 1.99
CA SER A 295 -20.27 0.01 2.18
C SER A 295 -21.70 -0.44 2.01
N GLY A 296 -22.66 0.48 2.14
CA GLY A 296 -24.06 0.25 1.86
C GLY A 296 -24.98 0.63 3.02
N ARG A 297 -26.23 0.20 2.92
CA ARG A 297 -27.28 0.49 3.89
C ARG A 297 -27.87 -0.83 4.42
N PRO A 298 -27.40 -1.31 5.58
CA PRO A 298 -27.84 -2.60 6.11
C PRO A 298 -29.33 -2.54 6.48
N SER A 299 -30.08 -3.61 6.14
CA SER A 299 -31.52 -3.70 6.40
C SER A 299 -31.87 -4.53 7.64
N GLU A 300 -30.89 -5.20 8.25
CA GLU A 300 -31.10 -6.09 9.40
C GLU A 300 -29.98 -5.96 10.45
N ILE A 301 -30.29 -6.32 11.68
CA ILE A 301 -29.32 -6.43 12.76
C ILE A 301 -28.40 -7.60 12.44
N SER A 302 -27.11 -7.38 12.59
CA SER A 302 -26.10 -8.42 12.38
C SER A 302 -24.89 -8.22 13.29
N SER A 303 -24.30 -9.33 13.72
CA SER A 303 -23.01 -9.34 14.41
C SER A 303 -22.27 -10.59 13.98
N GLY A 304 -21.12 -10.41 13.33
CA GLY A 304 -20.35 -11.54 12.82
C GLY A 304 -18.91 -11.20 12.49
N VAL A 305 -18.14 -12.26 12.32
CA VAL A 305 -16.75 -12.25 11.82
C VAL A 305 -16.77 -12.75 10.38
N TYR A 306 -16.18 -11.99 9.51
CA TYR A 306 -16.10 -12.26 8.07
C TYR A 306 -14.65 -12.40 7.67
N THR A 307 -14.36 -13.35 6.80
CA THR A 307 -13.03 -13.46 6.17
C THR A 307 -13.08 -12.81 4.81
N VAL A 308 -12.29 -11.75 4.62
CA VAL A 308 -12.06 -11.12 3.32
C VAL A 308 -10.75 -11.64 2.76
N THR A 309 -10.77 -12.04 1.49
CA THR A 309 -9.57 -12.48 0.77
C THR A 309 -9.36 -11.60 -0.46
N ALA A 310 -8.21 -10.98 -0.51
CA ALA A 310 -7.69 -10.26 -1.67
C ALA A 310 -6.89 -11.25 -2.52
N HIS A 311 -7.34 -11.54 -3.74
CA HIS A 311 -6.68 -12.44 -4.68
C HIS A 311 -5.83 -11.63 -5.66
N GLY A 312 -4.58 -12.01 -5.84
CA GLY A 312 -3.69 -11.46 -6.86
C GLY A 312 -3.28 -12.52 -7.87
N VAL A 313 -2.50 -12.13 -8.87
CA VAL A 313 -2.08 -13.03 -9.98
C VAL A 313 -1.35 -14.28 -9.47
N ASN A 314 -0.52 -14.16 -8.45
CA ASN A 314 0.25 -15.29 -7.88
C ASN A 314 0.25 -15.23 -6.34
N GLY A 315 -0.90 -15.20 -5.75
CA GLY A 315 -1.04 -15.23 -4.30
C GLY A 315 -2.27 -14.51 -3.81
N ALA A 316 -2.59 -14.70 -2.55
CA ALA A 316 -3.73 -14.07 -1.90
C ALA A 316 -3.35 -13.75 -0.45
N ALA A 317 -3.97 -12.72 0.10
CA ALA A 317 -3.92 -12.39 1.51
C ALA A 317 -5.34 -12.34 2.06
N SER A 318 -5.52 -12.78 3.31
CA SER A 318 -6.83 -12.78 3.95
C SER A 318 -6.77 -12.03 5.27
N ALA A 319 -7.88 -11.39 5.61
CA ALA A 319 -8.10 -10.76 6.91
C ALA A 319 -9.47 -11.12 7.46
N THR A 320 -9.59 -11.09 8.77
CA THR A 320 -10.89 -11.11 9.44
C THR A 320 -11.39 -9.69 9.66
N VAL A 321 -12.65 -9.45 9.34
CA VAL A 321 -13.35 -8.20 9.65
C VAL A 321 -14.54 -8.46 10.54
N ASN A 322 -14.65 -7.72 11.62
CA ASN A 322 -15.80 -7.78 12.50
C ASN A 322 -16.84 -6.74 12.03
N ILE A 323 -18.07 -7.17 11.79
CA ILE A 323 -19.18 -6.30 11.38
C ILE A 323 -20.26 -6.38 12.45
N VAL A 324 -20.68 -5.23 12.96
CA VAL A 324 -21.79 -5.13 13.94
C VAL A 324 -22.77 -4.07 13.46
N ILE A 325 -23.99 -4.52 13.17
CA ILE A 325 -25.12 -3.68 12.79
C ILE A 325 -26.17 -3.75 13.92
N SER A 326 -26.55 -2.61 14.45
CA SER A 326 -27.50 -2.49 15.56
C SER A 326 -28.76 -1.75 15.16
N ASN A 327 -29.83 -1.95 15.94
CA ASN A 327 -31.18 -1.38 15.68
C ASN A 327 -31.32 0.10 16.06
N THR A 328 -30.52 0.54 17.03
CA THR A 328 -30.68 1.86 17.62
C THR A 328 -29.40 2.69 17.38
N MET A 329 -29.59 3.86 16.81
CA MET A 329 -28.67 4.96 17.06
C MET A 329 -28.80 5.27 18.55
N ASN A 330 -27.91 4.73 19.36
CA ASN A 330 -27.72 5.31 20.68
C ASN A 330 -27.21 6.74 20.44
N THR A 331 -27.95 7.72 20.94
CA THR A 331 -27.50 9.11 20.92
C THR A 331 -26.21 9.21 21.74
N GLY A 332 -25.10 9.53 21.10
CA GLY A 332 -23.83 9.65 21.79
C GLY A 332 -22.63 9.59 20.83
N PHE A 333 -21.45 9.70 21.37
CA PHE A 333 -20.18 9.62 20.66
C PHE A 333 -19.54 8.25 20.85
N ARG A 334 -18.98 7.69 19.78
CA ARG A 334 -18.13 6.50 19.88
C ARG A 334 -16.69 6.92 20.03
N THR A 335 -16.05 6.48 21.10
CA THR A 335 -14.63 6.70 21.37
C THR A 335 -13.81 5.47 21.00
N LYS A 336 -12.68 5.70 20.36
CA LYS A 336 -11.60 4.73 20.18
C LYS A 336 -10.47 5.11 21.12
N PHE A 337 -9.88 4.13 21.79
CA PHE A 337 -8.75 4.34 22.69
C PHE A 337 -7.53 3.65 22.11
N TYR A 338 -6.42 4.36 22.09
CA TYR A 338 -5.14 3.90 21.58
C TYR A 338 -4.10 3.99 22.70
N GLU A 339 -3.23 3.01 22.80
CA GLU A 339 -2.07 3.08 23.67
C GLU A 339 -0.99 3.90 22.95
N ILE A 340 -0.49 4.95 23.62
CA ILE A 340 0.58 5.79 23.10
C ILE A 340 1.82 5.55 23.93
N THR A 341 2.88 5.13 23.26
CA THR A 341 4.18 4.84 23.90
C THR A 341 5.09 6.05 23.99
N ASP A 342 4.81 7.13 23.23
CA ASP A 342 5.59 8.37 23.23
C ASP A 342 4.75 9.62 23.51
N TYR A 343 5.35 10.59 24.23
CA TYR A 343 4.72 11.84 24.70
C TYR A 343 4.41 12.87 23.61
N GLU A 344 4.50 12.55 22.35
CA GLU A 344 4.12 13.46 21.26
C GLU A 344 2.60 13.45 21.03
N MET A 345 1.93 14.35 21.71
CA MET A 345 0.49 14.57 21.56
C MET A 345 0.14 15.10 20.17
N CYS A 346 -0.95 14.57 19.63
CA CYS A 346 -1.68 15.11 18.46
C CYS A 346 -1.11 14.81 17.08
N ASN A 347 -0.57 13.65 16.83
CA ASN A 347 -0.37 13.20 15.47
C ASN A 347 -1.51 12.24 15.06
N TYR A 348 -2.42 12.69 14.19
CA TYR A 348 -3.54 11.87 13.68
C TYR A 348 -3.08 10.50 13.12
N ASN A 349 -1.86 10.43 12.61
CA ASN A 349 -1.28 9.20 12.09
C ASN A 349 -1.00 8.14 13.17
N MET A 350 -0.85 8.53 14.43
CA MET A 350 -0.70 7.59 15.55
C MET A 350 -2.02 6.85 15.86
N LEU A 351 -3.15 7.41 15.46
CA LEU A 351 -4.47 6.85 15.70
C LEU A 351 -4.93 5.88 14.60
N THR A 352 -4.07 5.58 13.62
CA THR A 352 -4.36 4.63 12.52
C THR A 352 -4.06 3.18 12.88
N GLY A 353 -3.44 2.93 14.03
CA GLY A 353 -3.22 1.58 14.58
C GLY A 353 -4.51 0.89 15.07
N ASN A 354 -4.41 -0.37 15.46
CA ASN A 354 -5.53 -1.08 16.06
C ASN A 354 -5.87 -0.48 17.43
N ALA A 355 -7.09 0.03 17.60
CA ALA A 355 -7.55 0.50 18.88
C ALA A 355 -7.56 -0.66 19.90
N ILE A 356 -6.92 -0.47 21.07
CA ILE A 356 -6.88 -1.47 22.13
C ILE A 356 -8.25 -1.68 22.79
N ARG A 357 -9.14 -0.72 22.65
CA ARG A 357 -10.53 -0.83 23.12
C ARG A 357 -11.47 0.02 22.29
N ILE A 358 -12.51 -0.61 21.76
CA ILE A 358 -13.62 0.07 21.11
C ILE A 358 -14.84 -0.19 21.98
N SER A 359 -15.42 0.85 22.54
CA SER A 359 -16.79 0.94 23.00
C SER A 359 -17.02 1.51 24.40
N GLN A 360 -17.11 2.79 24.51
CA GLN A 360 -18.13 3.39 25.34
C GLN A 360 -18.96 4.34 24.48
N ILE A 361 -20.28 4.24 24.57
CA ILE A 361 -21.17 5.26 24.03
C ILE A 361 -21.20 6.35 25.08
N ILE A 362 -20.66 7.52 24.75
CA ILE A 362 -20.71 8.69 25.59
C ILE A 362 -22.01 9.42 25.24
N ASN A 363 -22.96 9.41 26.18
CA ASN A 363 -24.33 9.89 25.94
C ASN A 363 -24.47 11.41 26.09
N ASN A 364 -23.45 12.11 26.57
CA ASN A 364 -23.51 13.54 26.81
C ASN A 364 -22.15 14.19 26.56
N PHE A 365 -22.12 15.39 25.99
CA PHE A 365 -20.89 16.16 25.76
C PHE A 365 -20.12 16.45 27.07
N ASN A 366 -20.81 16.54 28.18
CA ASN A 366 -20.18 16.71 29.50
C ASN A 366 -19.41 15.48 29.97
N ASP A 367 -19.73 14.29 29.41
CA ASP A 367 -19.03 13.05 29.74
C ASP A 367 -17.65 12.95 29.05
N ILE A 368 -17.40 13.83 28.06
CA ILE A 368 -16.09 13.96 27.37
C ILE A 368 -15.16 14.91 28.12
N ASN A 369 -15.70 15.76 28.96
CA ASN A 369 -14.91 16.77 29.67
C ASN A 369 -14.34 16.22 30.98
N TYR A 370 -13.35 15.33 30.85
CA TYR A 370 -12.59 14.88 32.01
C TYR A 370 -11.60 15.96 32.41
N PRO A 371 -11.56 16.32 33.73
CA PRO A 371 -10.68 17.37 34.18
C PRO A 371 -9.21 16.97 33.95
N LYS A 372 -8.44 17.88 33.36
CA LYS A 372 -6.98 17.79 33.34
C LYS A 372 -6.50 17.84 34.79
N THR A 373 -6.06 16.74 35.33
CA THR A 373 -5.35 16.70 36.60
C THR A 373 -3.94 16.18 36.36
N THR A 374 -3.02 16.78 37.06
CA THR A 374 -1.58 16.55 36.95
C THR A 374 -1.11 15.29 37.68
N GLU A 375 -2.00 14.51 38.26
CA GLU A 375 -1.64 13.35 39.05
C GLU A 375 -2.57 12.16 38.77
N ASN A 376 -2.02 11.12 38.16
CA ASN A 376 -2.50 9.72 38.12
C ASN A 376 -4.01 9.49 37.94
N LEU A 377 -4.67 10.20 37.05
CA LEU A 377 -6.07 9.94 36.76
C LEU A 377 -6.22 8.86 35.73
N ILE A 378 -6.65 7.76 36.22
CA ILE A 378 -7.10 6.59 35.43
C ILE A 378 -8.55 6.87 35.00
N TRP A 379 -8.78 6.96 33.71
CA TRP A 379 -10.16 6.95 33.20
C TRP A 379 -10.83 5.65 33.60
N PRO A 380 -12.10 5.65 33.97
CA PRO A 380 -12.76 4.44 34.44
C PRO A 380 -12.59 3.27 33.46
N GLY A 381 -11.87 2.24 33.91
CA GLY A 381 -11.60 1.04 33.14
C GLY A 381 -10.25 0.99 32.40
N PHE A 382 -9.38 1.98 32.55
CA PHE A 382 -8.02 1.99 32.00
C PHE A 382 -6.94 2.16 33.05
N PRO A 383 -5.91 1.31 33.06
CA PRO A 383 -4.84 1.38 34.03
C PRO A 383 -3.68 2.33 33.69
N TYR A 384 -3.65 2.90 32.46
CA TYR A 384 -2.53 3.69 31.97
C TYR A 384 -2.96 4.94 31.19
N ASN A 385 -2.03 5.83 30.88
CA ASN A 385 -2.26 7.01 30.04
C ASN A 385 -2.58 6.59 28.60
N PHE A 386 -3.56 7.25 27.99
CA PHE A 386 -4.00 7.00 26.60
C PHE A 386 -4.55 8.31 26.02
N ASP A 387 -4.62 8.38 24.69
CA ASP A 387 -5.25 9.48 23.99
C ASP A 387 -6.66 9.11 23.51
N THR A 388 -7.56 10.10 23.45
CA THR A 388 -8.93 9.94 22.96
C THR A 388 -9.12 10.75 21.69
N TYR A 389 -9.73 10.14 20.73
CA TYR A 389 -10.13 10.78 19.46
C TYR A 389 -11.64 10.62 19.24
#